data_a31383116390d11da0ea7c7cc9a1616d
#
_entry.id   a31383116390d11da0ea7c7cc9a1616d
#
_cell.length_a   1.000
_cell.length_b   1.000
_cell.length_c   1.000
_cell.angle_alpha   90.00
_cell.angle_beta   90.00
_cell.angle_gamma   90.00
#
_symmetry.space_group_name_H-M   'P 1'
#
loop_
_entity.id
_entity.type
_entity.pdbx_description
1 polymer ?
#
loop_
_entity_poly.entity_id
_entity_poly.type
_entity_poly.pdbx_seq_one_letter_code
_entity_poly.pdbx_strand_id
1 'polypeptide(L)'
;RAASAIDIALWDLFGKETVVDFFFVESKPDEHGNRKGIDELKRAIAQVAASLPEVGRSVPKSFADVRQALQDKGTPYLPLREVLDICRAHNMDDEIARLFITISHRLGHLTHYENDPTLRDIVILRPDWLAIAMSYVLDDEETRRKHGLVNLARLSHLWNDPARPAENR
;
A
#
# COMPACT_ATOMS: atom_id res chain seq x y z
N ARG A 1 14.27 -30.43 5.45
CA ARG A 1 15.13 -29.57 6.30
C ARG A 1 14.66 -29.69 7.75
N ALA A 2 15.59 -29.77 8.71
CA ALA A 2 15.24 -29.61 10.12
C ALA A 2 14.79 -28.17 10.35
N ALA A 3 13.64 -27.98 11.05
CA ALA A 3 13.15 -26.64 11.39
C ALA A 3 14.17 -25.94 12.30
N SER A 4 14.44 -24.65 12.03
CA SER A 4 15.27 -23.83 12.89
C SER A 4 14.50 -23.43 14.16
N ALA A 5 15.22 -22.93 15.19
CA ALA A 5 14.57 -22.44 16.41
C ALA A 5 13.58 -21.28 16.12
N ILE A 6 13.84 -20.49 15.05
CA ILE A 6 12.95 -19.42 14.59
C ILE A 6 11.68 -20.01 13.98
N ASP A 7 11.80 -21.07 13.15
CA ASP A 7 10.66 -21.75 12.53
C ASP A 7 9.71 -22.30 13.61
N ILE A 8 10.26 -22.93 14.64
CA ILE A 8 9.48 -23.50 15.74
C ILE A 8 8.76 -22.37 16.51
N ALA A 9 9.45 -21.28 16.84
CA ALA A 9 8.84 -20.16 17.57
C ALA A 9 7.71 -19.48 16.77
N LEU A 10 7.84 -19.38 15.44
CA LEU A 10 6.79 -18.82 14.59
C LEU A 10 5.61 -19.78 14.42
N TRP A 11 5.86 -21.08 14.37
CA TRP A 11 4.79 -22.09 14.35
C TRP A 11 3.99 -22.11 15.66
N ASP A 12 4.67 -21.91 16.79
CA ASP A 12 4.00 -21.82 18.09
C ASP A 12 3.14 -20.56 18.21
N LEU A 13 3.57 -19.45 17.57
CA LEU A 13 2.88 -18.15 17.64
C LEU A 13 1.69 -18.06 16.67
N PHE A 14 1.84 -18.55 15.43
CA PHE A 14 0.88 -18.39 14.35
C PHE A 14 0.15 -19.68 13.95
N GLY A 15 0.54 -20.82 14.51
CA GLY A 15 0.06 -22.13 14.09
C GLY A 15 0.83 -22.66 12.87
N LYS A 16 1.18 -23.94 12.92
CA LYS A 16 1.98 -24.62 11.87
C LYS A 16 1.31 -24.61 10.49
N GLU A 17 -0.02 -24.60 10.47
CA GLU A 17 -0.82 -24.60 9.22
C GLU A 17 -0.88 -23.21 8.54
N THR A 18 -0.54 -22.16 9.28
CA THR A 18 -0.57 -20.77 8.76
C THR A 18 0.75 -20.38 8.07
N VAL A 19 1.85 -21.03 8.46
CA VAL A 19 3.18 -20.77 7.90
C VAL A 19 3.46 -21.76 6.79
N VAL A 20 3.48 -21.30 5.54
CA VAL A 20 3.67 -22.14 4.36
C VAL A 20 5.14 -22.52 4.16
N ASP A 21 6.04 -21.52 4.21
CA ASP A 21 7.49 -21.74 4.02
C ASP A 21 8.28 -20.51 4.50
N PHE A 22 9.62 -20.64 4.54
CA PHE A 22 10.56 -19.59 4.92
C PHE A 22 11.53 -19.32 3.77
N PHE A 23 11.71 -18.03 3.44
CA PHE A 23 12.56 -17.60 2.34
C PHE A 23 13.64 -16.65 2.86
N PHE A 24 14.91 -16.97 2.56
CA PHE A 24 16.04 -16.09 2.83
C PHE A 24 16.29 -15.25 1.58
N VAL A 25 16.03 -13.95 1.69
CA VAL A 25 16.10 -13.02 0.56
C VAL A 25 17.06 -11.87 0.82
N GLU A 26 17.69 -11.37 -0.23
CA GLU A 26 18.48 -10.15 -0.23
C GLU A 26 17.76 -9.09 -1.05
N SER A 27 17.29 -8.01 -0.38
CA SER A 27 16.59 -6.92 -1.06
C SER A 27 17.55 -6.01 -1.84
N LYS A 28 18.82 -5.94 -1.42
CA LYS A 28 19.85 -5.18 -2.12
C LYS A 28 20.35 -5.99 -3.33
N PRO A 29 20.37 -5.42 -4.53
CA PRO A 29 20.89 -6.11 -5.70
C PRO A 29 22.41 -6.34 -5.58
N ASP A 30 22.90 -7.44 -6.15
CA ASP A 30 24.31 -7.71 -6.35
C ASP A 30 24.91 -6.80 -7.46
N GLU A 31 26.20 -6.97 -7.76
CA GLU A 31 26.91 -6.22 -8.80
C GLU A 31 26.32 -6.42 -10.21
N HIS A 32 25.50 -7.45 -10.41
CA HIS A 32 24.85 -7.82 -11.67
C HIS A 32 23.35 -7.44 -11.69
N GLY A 33 22.87 -6.78 -10.62
CA GLY A 33 21.49 -6.38 -10.46
C GLY A 33 20.54 -7.50 -9.97
N ASN A 34 21.07 -8.70 -9.63
CA ASN A 34 20.25 -9.81 -9.16
C ASN A 34 19.97 -9.68 -7.65
N ARG A 35 18.80 -10.13 -7.23
CA ARG A 35 18.39 -10.19 -5.83
C ARG A 35 18.15 -11.63 -5.43
N LYS A 36 19.03 -12.16 -4.60
CA LYS A 36 18.99 -13.56 -4.17
C LYS A 36 17.68 -13.91 -3.47
N GLY A 37 17.05 -15.00 -3.89
CA GLY A 37 15.83 -15.55 -3.29
C GLY A 37 14.54 -14.80 -3.62
N ILE A 38 14.58 -13.62 -4.22
CA ILE A 38 13.37 -12.82 -4.53
C ILE A 38 12.47 -13.53 -5.55
N ASP A 39 13.01 -14.11 -6.61
CA ASP A 39 12.20 -14.77 -7.63
C ASP A 39 11.58 -16.09 -7.12
N GLU A 40 12.27 -16.77 -6.21
CA GLU A 40 11.75 -17.95 -5.53
C GLU A 40 10.58 -17.56 -4.61
N LEU A 41 10.74 -16.51 -3.81
CA LEU A 41 9.67 -15.96 -2.99
C LEU A 41 8.46 -15.53 -3.83
N LYS A 42 8.67 -14.80 -4.93
CA LYS A 42 7.58 -14.39 -5.84
C LYS A 42 6.81 -15.57 -6.40
N ARG A 43 7.51 -16.65 -6.82
CA ARG A 43 6.86 -17.86 -7.32
C ARG A 43 6.04 -18.56 -6.24
N ALA A 44 6.56 -18.65 -5.02
CA ALA A 44 5.84 -19.24 -3.90
C ALA A 44 4.58 -18.43 -3.55
N ILE A 45 4.68 -17.09 -3.49
CA ILE A 45 3.52 -16.21 -3.29
C ILE A 45 2.47 -16.43 -4.39
N ALA A 46 2.89 -16.48 -5.65
CA ALA A 46 1.97 -16.71 -6.77
C ALA A 46 1.28 -18.08 -6.68
N GLN A 47 1.98 -19.14 -6.26
CA GLN A 47 1.40 -20.48 -6.07
C GLN A 47 0.37 -20.50 -4.95
N VAL A 48 0.70 -19.89 -3.79
CA VAL A 48 -0.24 -19.80 -2.67
C VAL A 48 -1.45 -18.95 -3.06
N ALA A 49 -1.23 -17.80 -3.70
CA ALA A 49 -2.30 -16.94 -4.18
C ALA A 49 -3.24 -17.69 -5.12
N ALA A 50 -2.71 -18.47 -6.09
CA ALA A 50 -3.51 -19.25 -7.02
C ALA A 50 -4.37 -20.35 -6.35
N SER A 51 -4.01 -20.80 -5.15
CA SER A 51 -4.76 -21.79 -4.38
C SER A 51 -5.88 -21.19 -3.51
N LEU A 52 -5.95 -19.87 -3.39
CA LEU A 52 -6.97 -19.23 -2.54
C LEU A 52 -8.37 -19.40 -3.17
N PRO A 53 -9.41 -19.72 -2.36
CA PRO A 53 -10.77 -19.95 -2.86
C PRO A 53 -11.40 -18.77 -3.60
N GLU A 54 -10.91 -17.56 -3.29
CA GLU A 54 -11.43 -16.31 -3.85
C GLU A 54 -10.78 -15.92 -5.20
N VAL A 55 -9.73 -16.61 -5.61
CA VAL A 55 -9.04 -16.35 -6.88
C VAL A 55 -9.91 -16.79 -8.06
N GLY A 56 -10.05 -15.92 -9.04
CA GLY A 56 -10.89 -16.14 -10.21
C GLY A 56 -12.35 -15.70 -10.04
N ARG A 57 -12.74 -15.12 -8.90
CA ARG A 57 -14.05 -14.46 -8.80
C ARG A 57 -14.13 -13.29 -9.77
N SER A 58 -15.24 -13.24 -10.51
CA SER A 58 -15.51 -12.17 -11.45
C SER A 58 -15.73 -10.84 -10.68
N VAL A 59 -14.92 -9.84 -11.01
CA VAL A 59 -15.11 -8.47 -10.52
C VAL A 59 -15.76 -7.66 -11.64
N PRO A 60 -16.73 -6.76 -11.36
CA PRO A 60 -17.32 -5.92 -12.37
C PRO A 60 -16.25 -5.18 -13.19
N LYS A 61 -16.37 -5.18 -14.51
CA LYS A 61 -15.44 -4.47 -15.41
C LYS A 61 -15.31 -3.00 -15.03
N SER A 62 -16.41 -2.38 -14.61
CA SER A 62 -16.43 -0.99 -14.13
C SER A 62 -15.42 -0.72 -13.01
N PHE A 63 -15.08 -1.70 -12.17
CA PHE A 63 -14.04 -1.54 -11.13
C PHE A 63 -12.65 -1.35 -11.73
N ALA A 64 -12.33 -2.08 -12.81
CA ALA A 64 -11.07 -1.91 -13.52
C ALA A 64 -11.03 -0.54 -14.24
N ASP A 65 -12.13 -0.16 -14.88
CA ASP A 65 -12.24 1.09 -15.62
C ASP A 65 -12.11 2.30 -14.68
N VAL A 66 -12.80 2.29 -13.52
CA VAL A 66 -12.67 3.36 -12.50
C VAL A 66 -11.27 3.40 -11.92
N ARG A 67 -10.65 2.24 -11.63
CA ARG A 67 -9.28 2.21 -11.13
C ARG A 67 -8.32 2.88 -12.12
N GLN A 68 -8.45 2.58 -13.39
CA GLN A 68 -7.63 3.21 -14.43
C GLN A 68 -7.87 4.71 -14.48
N ALA A 69 -9.14 5.15 -14.47
CA ALA A 69 -9.49 6.58 -14.48
C ALA A 69 -8.93 7.34 -13.27
N LEU A 70 -8.88 6.70 -12.09
CA LEU A 70 -8.27 7.29 -10.89
C LEU A 70 -6.73 7.38 -11.03
N GLN A 71 -6.08 6.35 -11.57
CA GLN A 71 -4.64 6.35 -11.82
C GLN A 71 -4.23 7.42 -12.83
N ASP A 72 -5.03 7.61 -13.88
CA ASP A 72 -4.78 8.60 -14.94
C ASP A 72 -4.87 10.06 -14.46
N LYS A 73 -5.48 10.29 -13.27
CA LYS A 73 -5.47 11.63 -12.65
C LYS A 73 -4.06 12.10 -12.26
N GLY A 74 -3.14 11.18 -12.00
CA GLY A 74 -1.75 11.50 -11.67
C GLY A 74 -1.55 12.20 -10.32
N THR A 75 -2.62 12.42 -9.54
CA THR A 75 -2.57 13.07 -8.23
C THR A 75 -2.43 12.04 -7.11
N PRO A 76 -1.74 12.35 -6.01
CA PRO A 76 -1.57 11.40 -4.92
C PRO A 76 -2.85 11.18 -4.11
N TYR A 77 -3.77 12.13 -4.12
CA TYR A 77 -5.07 12.04 -3.45
C TYR A 77 -6.14 12.83 -4.19
N LEU A 78 -7.41 12.53 -3.90
CA LEU A 78 -8.58 13.27 -4.36
C LEU A 78 -9.60 13.42 -3.22
N PRO A 79 -10.44 14.48 -3.25
CA PRO A 79 -11.65 14.53 -2.42
C PRO A 79 -12.55 13.32 -2.70
N LEU A 80 -13.16 12.76 -1.66
CA LEU A 80 -14.09 11.63 -1.80
C LEU A 80 -15.21 11.91 -2.82
N ARG A 81 -15.71 13.15 -2.84
CA ARG A 81 -16.73 13.56 -3.79
C ARG A 81 -16.29 13.36 -5.26
N GLU A 82 -15.06 13.74 -5.60
CA GLU A 82 -14.55 13.54 -6.96
C GLU A 82 -14.40 12.07 -7.32
N VAL A 83 -13.98 11.24 -6.37
CA VAL A 83 -13.90 9.79 -6.57
C VAL A 83 -15.30 9.21 -6.84
N LEU A 84 -16.32 9.63 -6.08
CA LEU A 84 -17.71 9.21 -6.32
C LEU A 84 -18.25 9.72 -7.66
N ASP A 85 -17.88 10.93 -8.09
CA ASP A 85 -18.28 11.46 -9.40
C ASP A 85 -17.64 10.65 -10.56
N ILE A 86 -16.39 10.22 -10.41
CA ILE A 86 -15.74 9.31 -11.36
C ILE A 86 -16.44 7.96 -11.38
N CYS A 87 -16.80 7.40 -10.23
CA CYS A 87 -17.57 6.15 -10.17
C CYS A 87 -18.91 6.27 -10.92
N ARG A 88 -19.65 7.35 -10.69
CA ARG A 88 -20.93 7.61 -11.39
C ARG A 88 -20.75 7.74 -12.91
N ALA A 89 -19.69 8.39 -13.36
CA ALA A 89 -19.35 8.49 -14.78
C ALA A 89 -19.10 7.13 -15.45
N HIS A 90 -18.74 6.12 -14.65
CA HIS A 90 -18.57 4.72 -15.07
C HIS A 90 -19.75 3.81 -14.71
N ASN A 91 -20.96 4.41 -14.58
CA ASN A 91 -22.23 3.71 -14.33
C ASN A 91 -22.25 2.92 -12.99
N MET A 92 -21.56 3.41 -11.97
CA MET A 92 -21.70 2.89 -10.61
C MET A 92 -22.68 3.80 -9.84
N ASP A 93 -23.65 3.20 -9.18
CA ASP A 93 -24.43 3.89 -8.16
C ASP A 93 -23.59 4.13 -6.88
N ASP A 94 -24.12 4.90 -5.95
CA ASP A 94 -23.39 5.30 -4.75
C ASP A 94 -23.07 4.11 -3.82
N GLU A 95 -23.88 3.07 -3.81
CA GLU A 95 -23.66 1.87 -3.01
C GLU A 95 -22.50 1.06 -3.57
N ILE A 96 -22.50 0.81 -4.87
CA ILE A 96 -21.42 0.11 -5.58
C ILE A 96 -20.11 0.92 -5.53
N ALA A 97 -20.20 2.26 -5.64
CA ALA A 97 -19.04 3.13 -5.53
C ALA A 97 -18.36 3.03 -4.14
N ARG A 98 -19.15 3.02 -3.06
CA ARG A 98 -18.62 2.81 -1.70
C ARG A 98 -18.03 1.41 -1.52
N LEU A 99 -18.69 0.39 -2.06
CA LEU A 99 -18.16 -0.97 -2.06
C LEU A 99 -16.82 -1.05 -2.81
N PHE A 100 -16.72 -0.39 -3.99
CA PHE A 100 -15.48 -0.28 -4.75
C PHE A 100 -14.36 0.36 -3.92
N ILE A 101 -14.63 1.48 -3.23
CA ILE A 101 -13.64 2.16 -2.37
C ILE A 101 -13.20 1.23 -1.23
N THR A 102 -14.15 0.56 -0.57
CA THR A 102 -13.85 -0.37 0.54
C THR A 102 -12.99 -1.55 0.08
N ILE A 103 -13.33 -2.17 -1.04
CA ILE A 103 -12.54 -3.29 -1.59
C ILE A 103 -11.18 -2.80 -2.04
N SER A 104 -11.11 -1.67 -2.75
CA SER A 104 -9.84 -1.09 -3.21
C SER A 104 -8.92 -0.71 -2.05
N HIS A 105 -9.46 -0.21 -0.94
CA HIS A 105 -8.71 0.05 0.29
C HIS A 105 -8.14 -1.25 0.90
N ARG A 106 -8.96 -2.29 1.02
CA ARG A 106 -8.54 -3.60 1.56
C ARG A 106 -7.47 -4.26 0.70
N LEU A 107 -7.51 -4.05 -0.61
CA LEU A 107 -6.51 -4.55 -1.55
C LEU A 107 -5.27 -3.66 -1.67
N GLY A 108 -5.22 -2.51 -0.97
CA GLY A 108 -4.09 -1.60 -1.02
C GLY A 108 -3.96 -0.80 -2.32
N HIS A 109 -5.00 -0.75 -3.15
CA HIS A 109 -5.00 0.06 -4.38
C HIS A 109 -5.18 1.55 -4.12
N LEU A 110 -5.85 1.88 -3.02
CA LEU A 110 -6.04 3.24 -2.49
C LEU A 110 -6.14 3.16 -0.97
N THR A 111 -6.11 4.30 -0.28
CA THR A 111 -6.34 4.36 1.17
C THR A 111 -7.46 5.35 1.47
N HIS A 112 -8.45 4.93 2.26
CA HIS A 112 -9.56 5.75 2.71
C HIS A 112 -9.82 5.50 4.20
N TYR A 113 -9.80 6.56 5.00
CA TYR A 113 -10.02 6.52 6.44
C TYR A 113 -11.46 6.94 6.77
N GLU A 114 -12.43 6.10 6.41
CA GLU A 114 -13.88 6.37 6.52
C GLU A 114 -14.32 6.81 7.93
N ASN A 115 -13.71 6.21 8.96
CA ASN A 115 -14.07 6.45 10.36
C ASN A 115 -13.33 7.63 11.01
N ASP A 116 -12.40 8.29 10.31
CA ASP A 116 -11.67 9.44 10.83
C ASP A 116 -12.35 10.74 10.38
N PRO A 117 -12.87 11.58 11.29
CA PRO A 117 -13.59 12.81 10.94
C PRO A 117 -12.77 13.81 10.12
N THR A 118 -11.43 13.78 10.21
CA THR A 118 -10.54 14.70 9.50
C THR A 118 -10.08 14.16 8.15
N LEU A 119 -10.09 12.85 7.95
CA LEU A 119 -9.57 12.17 6.75
C LEU A 119 -10.65 11.52 5.89
N ARG A 120 -11.89 11.36 6.39
CA ARG A 120 -12.97 10.65 5.69
C ARG A 120 -13.36 11.26 4.35
N ASP A 121 -13.09 12.55 4.14
CA ASP A 121 -13.44 13.27 2.92
C ASP A 121 -12.30 13.25 1.89
N ILE A 122 -11.22 12.49 2.16
CA ILE A 122 -10.04 12.38 1.30
C ILE A 122 -9.78 10.91 0.99
N VAL A 123 -9.51 10.61 -0.27
CA VAL A 123 -9.08 9.29 -0.74
C VAL A 123 -7.64 9.41 -1.26
N ILE A 124 -6.73 8.66 -0.68
CA ILE A 124 -5.33 8.59 -1.10
C ILE A 124 -5.24 7.57 -2.23
N LEU A 125 -4.90 8.01 -3.43
CA LEU A 125 -4.80 7.18 -4.64
C LEU A 125 -3.44 6.49 -4.76
N ARG A 126 -2.43 7.04 -4.08
CA ARG A 126 -1.06 6.51 -4.08
C ARG A 126 -0.61 6.23 -2.64
N PRO A 127 -0.88 5.04 -2.10
CA PRO A 127 -0.44 4.67 -0.76
C PRO A 127 1.09 4.73 -0.57
N ASP A 128 1.86 4.48 -1.63
CA ASP A 128 3.30 4.64 -1.69
C ASP A 128 3.74 6.10 -1.43
N TRP A 129 3.02 7.09 -1.98
CA TRP A 129 3.26 8.51 -1.72
C TRP A 129 3.14 8.84 -0.23
N LEU A 130 2.11 8.31 0.45
CA LEU A 130 1.92 8.51 1.88
C LEU A 130 3.10 7.91 2.68
N ALA A 131 3.54 6.70 2.32
CA ALA A 131 4.68 6.05 2.96
C ALA A 131 5.98 6.86 2.77
N ILE A 132 6.21 7.39 1.57
CA ILE A 132 7.36 8.27 1.28
C ILE A 132 7.27 9.57 2.09
N ALA A 133 6.09 10.22 2.14
CA ALA A 133 5.90 11.44 2.91
C ALA A 133 6.18 11.23 4.42
N MET A 134 5.77 10.08 4.96
CA MET A 134 6.10 9.69 6.34
C MET A 134 7.60 9.41 6.52
N SER A 135 8.27 8.77 5.57
CA SER A 135 9.70 8.48 5.66
C SER A 135 10.53 9.75 5.76
N TYR A 136 10.14 10.83 5.07
CA TYR A 136 10.82 12.12 5.17
C TYR A 136 10.82 12.70 6.57
N VAL A 137 9.76 12.46 7.34
CA VAL A 137 9.67 12.88 8.74
C VAL A 137 10.51 11.98 9.65
N LEU A 138 10.47 10.68 9.42
CA LEU A 138 11.21 9.69 10.21
C LEU A 138 12.72 9.78 9.98
N ASP A 139 13.14 10.13 8.77
CA ASP A 139 14.55 10.28 8.40
C ASP A 139 15.13 11.65 8.79
N ASP A 140 14.28 12.61 9.16
CA ASP A 140 14.75 13.94 9.57
C ASP A 140 15.56 13.88 10.85
N GLU A 141 16.79 14.36 10.79
CA GLU A 141 17.73 14.30 11.91
C GLU A 141 17.25 15.14 13.12
N GLU A 142 16.62 16.28 12.87
CA GLU A 142 16.06 17.14 13.93
C GLU A 142 14.90 16.43 14.64
N THR A 143 13.99 15.79 13.88
CA THR A 143 12.89 15.01 14.43
C THR A 143 13.40 13.83 15.27
N ARG A 144 14.43 13.13 14.79
CA ARG A 144 15.05 12.01 15.53
C ARG A 144 15.71 12.51 16.83
N ARG A 145 16.44 13.62 16.80
CA ARG A 145 17.04 14.22 18.00
C ARG A 145 16.01 14.67 19.04
N LYS A 146 14.82 15.04 18.60
CA LYS A 146 13.68 15.42 19.45
C LYS A 146 12.77 14.22 19.80
N HIS A 147 13.26 13.00 19.72
CA HIS A 147 12.51 11.77 20.06
C HIS A 147 11.19 11.62 19.29
N GLY A 148 11.16 12.02 18.02
CA GLY A 148 9.98 11.94 17.16
C GLY A 148 9.03 13.11 17.26
N LEU A 149 9.33 14.13 18.06
CA LEU A 149 8.51 15.33 18.14
C LEU A 149 8.81 16.28 16.98
N VAL A 150 7.79 16.57 16.19
CA VAL A 150 7.86 17.45 15.03
C VAL A 150 6.74 18.50 15.08
N ASN A 151 7.03 19.74 14.74
CA ASN A 151 6.03 20.78 14.61
C ASN A 151 5.53 20.92 13.16
N LEU A 152 4.35 21.53 12.98
CA LEU A 152 3.73 21.69 11.66
C LEU A 152 4.59 22.48 10.66
N ALA A 153 5.31 23.49 11.13
CA ALA A 153 6.20 24.28 10.27
C ALA A 153 7.35 23.42 9.72
N ARG A 154 7.90 22.53 10.55
CA ARG A 154 8.93 21.57 10.13
C ARG A 154 8.39 20.58 9.12
N LEU A 155 7.16 20.05 9.30
CA LEU A 155 6.51 19.17 8.32
C LEU A 155 6.40 19.85 6.96
N SER A 156 5.89 21.08 6.92
CA SER A 156 5.78 21.84 5.68
C SER A 156 7.13 22.04 4.99
N HIS A 157 8.20 22.25 5.75
CA HIS A 157 9.56 22.38 5.21
C HIS A 157 10.04 21.05 4.60
N LEU A 158 9.84 19.92 5.30
CA LEU A 158 10.28 18.61 4.85
C LEU A 158 9.56 18.14 3.58
N TRP A 159 8.26 18.41 3.48
CA TRP A 159 7.46 18.00 2.33
C TRP A 159 7.61 18.91 1.12
N ASN A 160 8.00 20.17 1.30
CA ASN A 160 8.22 21.13 0.20
C ASN A 160 9.71 21.34 -0.12
N ASP A 161 10.59 20.49 0.38
CA ASP A 161 12.03 20.58 0.12
C ASP A 161 12.31 20.44 -1.39
N PRO A 162 12.93 21.44 -2.05
CA PRO A 162 13.26 21.39 -3.47
C PRO A 162 14.17 20.24 -3.87
N ALA A 163 14.94 19.70 -2.93
CA ALA A 163 15.80 18.53 -3.16
C ALA A 163 15.02 17.22 -3.32
N ARG A 164 13.71 17.22 -2.97
CA ARG A 164 12.84 16.05 -3.10
C ARG A 164 12.23 15.97 -4.50
N PRO A 165 11.95 14.77 -5.03
CA PRO A 165 11.25 14.62 -6.31
C PRO A 165 9.91 15.35 -6.31
N ALA A 166 9.57 16.03 -7.41
CA ALA A 166 8.35 16.83 -7.52
C ALA A 166 7.07 16.00 -7.30
N GLU A 167 7.09 14.74 -7.71
CA GLU A 167 6.00 13.77 -7.55
C GLU A 167 5.74 13.36 -6.09
N ASN A 168 6.64 13.69 -5.16
CA ASN A 168 6.58 13.35 -3.74
C ASN A 168 6.45 14.59 -2.84
N ARG A 169 6.19 15.77 -3.43
CA ARG A 169 6.01 17.04 -2.72
C ARG A 169 4.55 17.40 -2.54
#